data_222351ebf754e77f77e54e7720551dfd
#
_entry.id   222351ebf754e77f77e54e7720551dfd
#
_cell.length_a   1.000
_cell.length_b   1.000
_cell.length_c   1.000
_cell.angle_alpha   90.00
_cell.angle_beta   90.00
_cell.angle_gamma   90.00
#
_symmetry.space_group_name_H-M   'P 1'
#
loop_
_entity.id
_entity.type
_entity.pdbx_description
1 polymer ?
#
loop_
_entity_poly.entity_id
_entity_poly.type
_entity_poly.pdbx_seq_one_letter_code
_entity_poly.pdbx_strand_id
1 'polypeptide(L)'
;EVMALLGMTVADAFIACWHSKYHFDTVRPVTYIKAFIDKTWEPFLITPPFPEYPSGHSTQSGAAEVVLAHCFGADFAFVDYTHEDEGFEARPYPNFRAAADEAGMSRLYGGIHFMPAIVKGLDQGRVVGAFATRLQTRKAA
;
A
#
# COMPACT_ATOMS: atom_id res chain seq x y z
N GLU A 1 -10.37 -2.61 19.55
CA GLU A 1 -9.04 -1.99 19.65
C GLU A 1 -8.31 -2.08 18.30
N VAL A 2 -8.08 -3.29 17.74
CA VAL A 2 -7.36 -3.50 16.47
C VAL A 2 -7.94 -2.66 15.34
N MET A 3 -9.26 -2.72 15.10
CA MET A 3 -9.93 -1.97 14.04
C MET A 3 -9.76 -0.45 14.18
N ALA A 4 -9.77 0.08 15.41
CA ALA A 4 -9.58 1.50 15.65
C ALA A 4 -8.12 1.91 15.37
N LEU A 5 -7.15 1.13 15.84
CA LEU A 5 -5.73 1.38 15.59
C LEU A 5 -5.42 1.28 14.09
N LEU A 6 -5.92 0.24 13.42
CA LEU A 6 -5.74 0.05 11.98
C LEU A 6 -6.35 1.21 11.18
N GLY A 7 -7.59 1.59 11.49
CA GLY A 7 -8.28 2.67 10.79
C GLY A 7 -7.58 4.03 10.93
N MET A 8 -7.13 4.39 12.14
CA MET A 8 -6.34 5.62 12.34
C MET A 8 -5.02 5.56 11.57
N THR A 9 -4.32 4.44 11.65
CA THR A 9 -3.01 4.29 10.98
C THR A 9 -3.12 4.38 9.47
N VAL A 10 -4.13 3.74 8.87
CA VAL A 10 -4.35 3.79 7.41
C VAL A 10 -4.74 5.22 6.98
N ALA A 11 -5.53 5.93 7.78
CA ALA A 11 -5.88 7.33 7.52
C ALA A 11 -4.63 8.23 7.57
N ASP A 12 -3.78 8.09 8.59
CA ASP A 12 -2.53 8.85 8.70
C ASP A 12 -1.56 8.53 7.55
N ALA A 13 -1.47 7.26 7.18
CA ALA A 13 -0.67 6.82 6.03
C ALA A 13 -1.17 7.45 4.72
N PHE A 14 -2.51 7.53 4.54
CA PHE A 14 -3.10 8.21 3.41
C PHE A 14 -2.72 9.71 3.38
N ILE A 15 -2.86 10.42 4.51
CA ILE A 15 -2.50 11.84 4.62
C ILE A 15 -1.01 12.05 4.27
N ALA A 16 -0.12 11.24 4.85
CA ALA A 16 1.32 11.33 4.58
C ALA A 16 1.65 11.04 3.11
N CYS A 17 1.01 10.04 2.52
CA CYS A 17 1.17 9.70 1.11
C CYS A 17 0.73 10.86 0.20
N TRP A 18 -0.46 11.44 0.44
CA TRP A 18 -0.99 12.53 -0.37
C TRP A 18 -0.18 13.81 -0.23
N HIS A 19 0.30 14.14 0.97
CA HIS A 19 1.26 15.22 1.15
C HIS A 19 2.51 15.02 0.27
N SER A 20 3.09 13.82 0.28
CA SER A 20 4.25 13.49 -0.56
C SER A 20 3.92 13.54 -2.05
N LYS A 21 2.76 13.01 -2.47
CA LYS A 21 2.34 13.02 -3.88
C LYS A 21 2.35 14.42 -4.48
N TYR A 22 1.72 15.37 -3.83
CA TYR A 22 1.63 16.75 -4.31
C TYR A 22 2.89 17.58 -4.06
N HIS A 23 3.75 17.14 -3.13
CA HIS A 23 5.07 17.74 -2.96
C HIS A 23 6.01 17.40 -4.12
N PHE A 24 6.05 16.12 -4.54
CA PHE A 24 6.92 15.66 -5.62
C PHE A 24 6.33 15.81 -7.02
N ASP A 25 5.03 15.78 -7.15
CA ASP A 25 4.23 15.97 -8.36
C ASP A 25 4.76 15.22 -9.61
N THR A 26 5.03 13.92 -9.46
CA THR A 26 5.65 13.11 -10.50
C THR A 26 4.64 12.55 -11.50
N VAL A 27 5.10 12.40 -12.75
CA VAL A 27 4.27 11.87 -13.84
C VAL A 27 4.06 10.35 -13.74
N ARG A 28 2.92 9.90 -14.25
CA ARG A 28 2.56 8.48 -14.33
C ARG A 28 3.29 7.74 -15.46
N PRO A 29 3.47 6.40 -15.34
CA PRO A 29 4.06 5.58 -16.41
C PRO A 29 3.43 5.84 -17.78
N VAL A 30 2.09 5.92 -17.87
CA VAL A 30 1.40 6.15 -19.14
C VAL A 30 1.83 7.45 -19.81
N THR A 31 2.00 8.52 -19.04
CA THR A 31 2.44 9.82 -19.57
C THR A 31 3.86 9.74 -20.12
N TYR A 32 4.77 9.14 -19.37
CA TYR A 32 6.17 9.00 -19.75
C TYR A 32 6.34 8.05 -20.94
N ILE A 33 5.72 6.86 -20.88
CA ILE A 33 5.88 5.83 -21.91
C ILE A 33 5.32 6.32 -23.26
N LYS A 34 4.12 6.92 -23.27
CA LYS A 34 3.54 7.46 -24.51
C LYS A 34 4.35 8.61 -25.10
N ALA A 35 4.97 9.42 -24.28
CA ALA A 35 5.77 10.54 -24.75
C ALA A 35 7.12 10.11 -25.35
N PHE A 36 7.77 9.09 -24.78
CA PHE A 36 9.19 8.83 -25.05
C PHE A 36 9.52 7.41 -25.53
N ILE A 37 8.60 6.44 -25.38
CA ILE A 37 8.89 5.03 -25.68
C ILE A 37 7.92 4.46 -26.73
N ASP A 38 6.63 4.43 -26.42
CA ASP A 38 5.59 3.86 -27.27
C ASP A 38 4.28 4.64 -27.13
N LYS A 39 3.89 5.34 -28.20
CA LYS A 39 2.67 6.16 -28.24
C LYS A 39 1.38 5.36 -28.12
N THR A 40 1.43 4.05 -28.37
CA THR A 40 0.27 3.14 -28.36
C THR A 40 0.13 2.38 -27.06
N TRP A 41 1.11 2.48 -26.16
CA TRP A 41 1.11 1.75 -24.89
C TRP A 41 -0.05 2.18 -23.98
N GLU A 42 -0.72 1.20 -23.38
CA GLU A 42 -1.77 1.43 -22.37
C GLU A 42 -1.47 0.63 -21.10
N PRO A 43 -1.72 1.19 -19.92
CA PRO A 43 -1.60 0.44 -18.67
C PRO A 43 -2.73 -0.60 -18.57
N PHE A 44 -2.48 -1.68 -17.85
CA PHE A 44 -3.50 -2.70 -17.59
C PHE A 44 -4.63 -2.18 -16.69
N LEU A 45 -4.31 -1.30 -15.75
CA LEU A 45 -5.29 -0.63 -14.88
C LEU A 45 -5.50 0.82 -15.30
N ILE A 46 -6.71 1.33 -15.09
CA ILE A 46 -7.01 2.75 -15.29
C ILE A 46 -6.09 3.59 -14.39
N THR A 47 -5.33 4.50 -15.00
CA THR A 47 -4.43 5.38 -14.26
C THR A 47 -5.23 6.40 -13.44
N PRO A 48 -5.01 6.46 -12.11
CA PRO A 48 -5.67 7.45 -11.26
C PRO A 48 -5.24 8.89 -11.59
N PRO A 49 -6.14 9.88 -11.47
CA PRO A 49 -5.89 11.28 -11.85
C PRO A 49 -5.16 12.08 -10.75
N PHE A 50 -4.07 11.55 -10.21
CA PHE A 50 -3.22 12.20 -9.20
C PHE A 50 -1.76 11.73 -9.34
N PRO A 51 -0.78 12.47 -8.76
CA PRO A 51 0.64 12.19 -8.92
C PRO A 51 1.04 10.75 -8.62
N GLU A 52 2.09 10.30 -9.30
CA GLU A 52 2.53 8.91 -9.24
C GLU A 52 3.14 8.56 -7.88
N TYR A 53 4.10 9.35 -7.39
CA TYR A 53 4.98 9.01 -6.27
C TYR A 53 4.54 9.69 -4.96
N PRO A 54 4.60 8.94 -3.82
CA PRO A 54 4.76 7.49 -3.68
C PRO A 54 3.45 6.74 -3.97
N SER A 55 3.52 5.39 -4.07
CA SER A 55 2.34 4.55 -4.29
C SER A 55 1.39 4.54 -3.09
N GLY A 56 0.13 4.95 -3.30
CA GLY A 56 -0.89 4.97 -2.25
C GLY A 56 -1.19 3.59 -1.68
N HIS A 57 -1.39 2.59 -2.54
CA HIS A 57 -1.59 1.20 -2.11
C HIS A 57 -0.42 0.70 -1.28
N SER A 58 0.82 0.96 -1.73
CA SER A 58 2.01 0.54 -0.98
C SER A 58 2.09 1.19 0.39
N THR A 59 1.80 2.51 0.48
CA THR A 59 1.86 3.24 1.76
C THR A 59 0.80 2.73 2.74
N GLN A 60 -0.43 2.54 2.29
CA GLN A 60 -1.50 2.03 3.16
C GLN A 60 -1.26 0.58 3.57
N SER A 61 -0.83 -0.29 2.64
CA SER A 61 -0.55 -1.70 2.93
C SER A 61 0.65 -1.86 3.87
N GLY A 62 1.72 -1.06 3.67
CA GLY A 62 2.86 -1.06 4.59
C GLY A 62 2.53 -0.58 6.00
N ALA A 63 1.61 0.39 6.13
CA ALA A 63 1.13 0.83 7.44
C ALA A 63 0.26 -0.22 8.13
N ALA A 64 -0.66 -0.85 7.38
CA ALA A 64 -1.53 -1.91 7.88
C ALA A 64 -0.73 -3.15 8.31
N GLU A 65 0.26 -3.56 7.54
CA GLU A 65 1.17 -4.66 7.84
C GLU A 65 1.76 -4.53 9.25
N VAL A 66 2.32 -3.35 9.58
CA VAL A 66 2.99 -3.13 10.87
C VAL A 66 2.01 -3.22 12.04
N VAL A 67 0.82 -2.63 11.91
CA VAL A 67 -0.21 -2.68 12.95
C VAL A 67 -0.73 -4.10 13.14
N LEU A 68 -1.01 -4.81 12.06
CA LEU A 68 -1.51 -6.19 12.13
C LEU A 68 -0.44 -7.14 12.70
N ALA A 69 0.81 -7.00 12.27
CA ALA A 69 1.93 -7.76 12.84
C ALA A 69 2.15 -7.46 14.35
N HIS A 70 1.96 -6.20 14.77
CA HIS A 70 2.00 -5.84 16.18
C HIS A 70 0.89 -6.52 17.01
N CYS A 71 -0.32 -6.62 16.43
CA CYS A 71 -1.48 -7.18 17.15
C CYS A 71 -1.52 -8.71 17.15
N PHE A 72 -1.09 -9.35 16.07
CA PHE A 72 -1.26 -10.81 15.85
C PHE A 72 0.05 -11.58 15.79
N GLY A 73 1.18 -10.90 15.66
CA GLY A 73 2.49 -11.51 15.47
C GLY A 73 3.03 -11.37 14.04
N ALA A 74 4.35 -11.26 13.92
CA ALA A 74 5.02 -11.05 12.65
C ALA A 74 4.88 -12.23 11.67
N ASP A 75 4.77 -13.45 12.21
CA ASP A 75 4.67 -14.70 11.43
C ASP A 75 3.23 -15.24 11.35
N PHE A 76 2.23 -14.36 11.52
CA PHE A 76 0.83 -14.75 11.47
C PHE A 76 0.42 -15.07 10.02
N ALA A 77 0.26 -16.38 9.73
CA ALA A 77 -0.23 -16.85 8.44
C ALA A 77 -1.75 -16.73 8.36
N PHE A 78 -2.27 -16.36 7.19
CA PHE A 78 -3.71 -16.24 6.94
C PHE A 78 -4.05 -16.54 5.49
N VAL A 79 -5.33 -16.71 5.23
CA VAL A 79 -5.89 -16.85 3.88
C VAL A 79 -6.82 -15.68 3.60
N ASP A 80 -6.63 -15.03 2.48
CA ASP A 80 -7.49 -13.95 2.00
C ASP A 80 -8.58 -14.52 1.07
N TYR A 81 -9.81 -14.35 1.48
CA TYR A 81 -11.02 -14.78 0.76
C TYR A 81 -11.79 -13.62 0.13
N THR A 82 -11.24 -12.40 0.16
CA THR A 82 -11.98 -11.16 -0.14
C THR A 82 -12.62 -11.15 -1.52
N HIS A 83 -12.06 -11.86 -2.49
CA HIS A 83 -12.51 -11.83 -3.89
C HIS A 83 -13.07 -13.19 -4.39
N GLU A 84 -13.42 -14.11 -3.50
CA GLU A 84 -14.02 -15.40 -3.91
C GLU A 84 -15.36 -15.22 -4.61
N ASP A 85 -16.16 -14.27 -4.19
CA ASP A 85 -17.43 -13.91 -4.82
C ASP A 85 -17.28 -13.32 -6.23
N GLU A 86 -16.09 -12.81 -6.56
CA GLU A 86 -15.70 -12.36 -7.89
C GLU A 86 -15.09 -13.49 -8.76
N GLY A 87 -15.01 -14.71 -8.24
CA GLY A 87 -14.48 -15.89 -8.94
C GLY A 87 -12.96 -16.07 -8.85
N PHE A 88 -12.29 -15.37 -7.94
CA PHE A 88 -10.87 -15.58 -7.67
C PHE A 88 -10.68 -16.63 -6.57
N GLU A 89 -9.61 -17.40 -6.70
CA GLU A 89 -9.22 -18.37 -5.65
C GLU A 89 -8.72 -17.65 -4.40
N ALA A 90 -8.99 -18.27 -3.23
CA ALA A 90 -8.47 -17.81 -1.95
C ALA A 90 -6.93 -17.80 -1.96
N ARG A 91 -6.34 -16.76 -1.39
CA ARG A 91 -4.90 -16.49 -1.46
C ARG A 91 -4.22 -16.68 -0.10
N PRO A 92 -3.39 -17.71 0.09
CA PRO A 92 -2.65 -17.89 1.32
C PRO A 92 -1.44 -16.95 1.40
N TYR A 93 -1.26 -16.33 2.57
CA TYR A 93 -0.10 -15.51 2.89
C TYR A 93 0.60 -16.03 4.14
N PRO A 94 1.94 -16.11 4.13
CA PRO A 94 2.71 -16.55 5.30
C PRO A 94 2.71 -15.49 6.42
N ASN A 95 2.47 -14.23 6.10
CA ASN A 95 2.40 -13.11 7.03
C ASN A 95 1.83 -11.86 6.35
N PHE A 96 1.54 -10.82 7.14
CA PHE A 96 1.01 -9.54 6.63
C PHE A 96 2.00 -8.79 5.73
N ARG A 97 3.29 -8.98 5.94
CA ARG A 97 4.33 -8.36 5.11
C ARG A 97 4.27 -8.87 3.67
N ALA A 98 4.14 -10.19 3.48
CA ALA A 98 4.02 -10.77 2.15
C ALA A 98 2.80 -10.23 1.39
N ALA A 99 1.67 -10.07 2.08
CA ALA A 99 0.47 -9.47 1.48
C ALA A 99 0.68 -8.00 1.11
N ALA A 100 1.35 -7.21 1.96
CA ALA A 100 1.63 -5.80 1.68
C ALA A 100 2.61 -5.64 0.51
N ASP A 101 3.67 -6.45 0.46
CA ASP A 101 4.64 -6.44 -0.64
C ASP A 101 3.97 -6.82 -1.98
N GLU A 102 3.08 -7.80 -1.97
CA GLU A 102 2.31 -8.20 -3.15
C GLU A 102 1.33 -7.11 -3.59
N ALA A 103 0.60 -6.49 -2.66
CA ALA A 103 -0.26 -5.35 -2.95
C ALA A 103 0.53 -4.18 -3.60
N GLY A 104 1.76 -3.95 -3.16
CA GLY A 104 2.69 -3.01 -3.79
C GLY A 104 3.03 -3.42 -5.23
N MET A 105 3.48 -4.66 -5.43
CA MET A 105 3.88 -5.19 -6.74
C MET A 105 2.74 -5.22 -7.75
N SER A 106 1.51 -5.44 -7.31
CA SER A 106 0.33 -5.39 -8.17
C SER A 106 0.19 -4.06 -8.93
N ARG A 107 0.72 -2.97 -8.39
CA ARG A 107 0.70 -1.63 -9.03
C ARG A 107 1.70 -1.49 -10.16
N LEU A 108 2.83 -2.21 -10.07
CA LEU A 108 3.80 -2.32 -11.18
C LEU A 108 3.17 -3.09 -12.36
N TYR A 109 2.63 -4.28 -12.07
CA TYR A 109 1.97 -5.10 -13.08
C TYR A 109 0.74 -4.42 -13.69
N GLY A 110 0.04 -3.62 -12.90
CA GLY A 110 -1.05 -2.77 -13.38
C GLY A 110 -0.61 -1.62 -14.30
N GLY A 111 0.70 -1.35 -14.41
CA GLY A 111 1.26 -0.30 -15.27
C GLY A 111 1.01 1.12 -14.79
N ILE A 112 0.69 1.32 -13.51
CA ILE A 112 0.30 2.63 -12.96
C ILE A 112 1.30 3.23 -11.97
N HIS A 113 2.33 2.46 -11.59
CA HIS A 113 3.42 2.90 -10.73
C HIS A 113 4.78 2.38 -11.20
N PHE A 114 5.83 3.18 -10.94
CA PHE A 114 7.22 2.76 -11.06
C PHE A 114 7.69 2.08 -9.77
N MET A 115 8.71 1.21 -9.86
CA MET A 115 9.25 0.49 -8.72
C MET A 115 9.68 1.41 -7.55
N PRO A 116 10.36 2.55 -7.75
CA PRO A 116 10.73 3.45 -6.65
C PRO A 116 9.52 3.95 -5.84
N ALA A 117 8.39 4.24 -6.49
CA ALA A 117 7.18 4.67 -5.79
C ALA A 117 6.57 3.56 -4.93
N ILE A 118 6.67 2.30 -5.37
CA ILE A 118 6.21 1.13 -4.62
C ILE A 118 7.07 0.93 -3.38
N VAL A 119 8.39 0.86 -3.56
CA VAL A 119 9.34 0.64 -2.44
C VAL A 119 9.22 1.76 -1.41
N LYS A 120 9.26 3.02 -1.86
CA LYS A 120 9.17 4.17 -0.95
C LYS A 120 7.78 4.34 -0.32
N GLY A 121 6.74 3.92 -1.02
CA GLY A 121 5.40 3.84 -0.43
C GLY A 121 5.35 2.85 0.73
N LEU A 122 5.84 1.62 0.55
CA LEU A 122 5.94 0.62 1.62
C LEU A 122 6.79 1.13 2.80
N ASP A 123 7.96 1.73 2.52
CA ASP A 123 8.83 2.31 3.56
C ASP A 123 8.10 3.39 4.37
N GLN A 124 7.43 4.34 3.69
CA GLN A 124 6.66 5.40 4.33
C GLN A 124 5.54 4.83 5.20
N GLY A 125 4.79 3.88 4.66
CA GLY A 125 3.71 3.21 5.40
C GLY A 125 4.22 2.52 6.67
N ARG A 126 5.31 1.77 6.58
CA ARG A 126 5.94 1.09 7.71
C ARG A 126 6.37 2.06 8.81
N VAL A 127 6.88 3.23 8.44
CA VAL A 127 7.23 4.29 9.41
C VAL A 127 5.97 4.80 10.12
N VAL A 128 4.90 5.12 9.38
CA VAL A 128 3.63 5.55 9.98
C VAL A 128 3.05 4.48 10.89
N GLY A 129 3.03 3.22 10.45
CA GLY A 129 2.59 2.08 11.26
C GLY A 129 3.38 1.95 12.57
N ALA A 130 4.71 2.09 12.51
CA ALA A 130 5.55 2.04 13.71
C ALA A 130 5.31 3.18 14.70
N PHE A 131 4.85 4.35 14.24
CA PHE A 131 4.39 5.41 15.13
C PHE A 131 3.06 5.05 15.80
N ALA A 132 2.12 4.54 15.05
CA ALA A 132 0.79 4.18 15.53
C ALA A 132 0.84 3.08 16.62
N THR A 133 1.74 2.11 16.50
CA THR A 133 1.90 1.04 17.51
C THR A 133 2.39 1.54 18.88
N ARG A 134 2.86 2.79 18.98
CA ARG A 134 3.25 3.43 20.25
C ARG A 134 2.07 4.07 20.99
N LEU A 135 0.92 4.19 20.35
CA LEU A 135 -0.27 4.77 20.97
C LEU A 135 -0.76 3.86 22.10
N GLN A 136 -0.90 4.43 23.29
CA GLN A 136 -1.49 3.74 24.43
C GLN A 136 -3.01 3.82 24.33
N THR A 137 -3.65 2.75 23.87
CA THR A 137 -5.11 2.68 23.70
C THR A 137 -5.83 2.22 24.97
N ARG A 138 -5.10 1.69 25.95
CA ARG A 138 -5.61 1.26 27.28
C ARG A 138 -4.72 1.82 28.40
N LYS A 139 -5.33 2.13 29.56
CA LYS A 139 -4.56 2.30 30.78
C LYS A 139 -3.89 0.95 31.10
N ALA A 140 -2.60 0.99 31.42
CA ALA A 140 -1.94 -0.16 32.04
C ALA A 140 -2.73 -0.52 33.29
N ALA A 141 -3.08 -1.79 33.45
CA ALA A 141 -3.77 -2.31 34.65
C ALA A 141 -2.82 -2.28 35.83
#